data_024ade670a83fda869dd18b99dcbb3c7
#
_entry.id   024ade670a83fda869dd18b99dcbb3c7
#
_cell.length_a   1.000
_cell.length_b   1.000
_cell.length_c   1.000
_cell.angle_alpha   90.00
_cell.angle_beta   90.00
_cell.angle_gamma   90.00
#
_symmetry.space_group_name_H-M   'P 1'
#
loop_
_entity.id
_entity.type
_entity.pdbx_description
1 polymer ?
#
loop_
_entity_poly.entity_id
_entity_poly.type
_entity_poly.pdbx_seq_one_letter_code
_entity_poly.pdbx_strand_id
1 'polypeptide(L)'
;MEQNMTALVSLFVRAYHQKNKDIKIFDDLLSTKLITEKEYEMIGLNMSQGISFFNPTFKGSKEEALKWIVDHQLSPSVLVRSAFCKEAIEEMKEKGCQQYLDFASGYDSFAYYYQNQMHVFEIDKKEVIEDKRQRCKDVDIENIQFLSIDLSQENWINTLLQSDYQEDQLSISSMLGLSYYLTKDEFKKMLKQLSKYLLKGSRLVFDYPSIQESKETKINEMLAKEADESMKAKYSFAELKEILNQCHLTIIQHENHQTVTEKYISNYNVYYKDDPIKAPEGVCYCVVEK
;
A
#
# COMPACT_ATOMS: atom_id res chain seq x y z
N MET A 1 14.13 16.63 8.98
CA MET A 1 13.66 15.23 8.92
C MET A 1 13.72 14.81 7.47
N GLU A 2 14.35 13.68 7.20
CA GLU A 2 14.33 13.07 5.88
C GLU A 2 12.91 12.54 5.64
N GLN A 3 12.20 13.12 4.67
CA GLN A 3 10.83 12.69 4.35
C GLN A 3 10.88 11.34 3.65
N ASN A 4 10.03 10.40 4.04
CA ASN A 4 9.85 9.15 3.29
C ASN A 4 9.20 9.48 1.93
N MET A 5 10.04 9.60 0.90
CA MET A 5 9.63 10.06 -0.43
C MET A 5 8.66 9.07 -1.09
N THR A 6 8.86 7.77 -0.91
CA THR A 6 7.98 6.75 -1.48
C THR A 6 6.57 6.80 -0.88
N ALA A 7 6.46 6.97 0.45
CA ALA A 7 5.17 7.17 1.11
C ALA A 7 4.50 8.48 0.65
N LEU A 8 5.28 9.56 0.48
CA LEU A 8 4.76 10.85 0.03
C LEU A 8 4.27 10.81 -1.42
N VAL A 9 4.97 10.09 -2.31
CA VAL A 9 4.52 9.85 -3.69
C VAL A 9 3.22 9.05 -3.71
N SER A 10 3.10 8.02 -2.88
CA SER A 10 1.86 7.24 -2.76
C SER A 10 0.69 8.09 -2.26
N LEU A 11 0.92 8.97 -1.30
CA LEU A 11 -0.08 9.95 -0.83
C LEU A 11 -0.47 10.92 -1.95
N PHE A 12 0.51 11.45 -2.69
CA PHE A 12 0.28 12.34 -3.82
C PHE A 12 -0.60 11.69 -4.88
N VAL A 13 -0.34 10.44 -5.24
CA VAL A 13 -1.12 9.69 -6.24
C VAL A 13 -2.59 9.57 -5.81
N ARG A 14 -2.86 9.21 -4.55
CA ARG A 14 -4.23 9.13 -4.02
C ARG A 14 -4.91 10.49 -4.03
N ALA A 15 -4.22 11.55 -3.58
CA ALA A 15 -4.75 12.91 -3.59
C ALA A 15 -4.98 13.44 -5.02
N TYR A 16 -4.07 13.13 -5.96
CA TYR A 16 -4.24 13.48 -7.36
C TYR A 16 -5.47 12.81 -7.97
N HIS A 17 -5.62 11.51 -7.75
CA HIS A 17 -6.77 10.74 -8.22
C HIS A 17 -8.08 11.31 -7.63
N GLN A 18 -8.06 11.63 -6.33
CA GLN A 18 -9.22 12.21 -5.65
C GLN A 18 -9.62 13.57 -6.22
N LYS A 19 -8.66 14.44 -6.53
CA LYS A 19 -8.91 15.79 -7.05
C LYS A 19 -9.29 15.82 -8.53
N ASN A 20 -8.74 14.91 -9.36
CA ASN A 20 -8.75 15.06 -10.81
C ASN A 20 -9.59 14.00 -11.55
N LYS A 21 -10.21 13.07 -10.88
CA LYS A 21 -11.02 12.01 -11.51
C LYS A 21 -12.45 12.04 -10.99
N ASP A 22 -13.41 11.88 -11.89
CA ASP A 22 -14.84 11.75 -11.53
C ASP A 22 -15.15 10.31 -11.08
N ILE A 23 -14.67 9.33 -11.84
CA ILE A 23 -14.78 7.91 -11.46
C ILE A 23 -13.50 7.48 -10.76
N LYS A 24 -13.65 6.92 -9.56
CA LYS A 24 -12.54 6.51 -8.70
C LYS A 24 -12.28 5.01 -8.80
N ILE A 25 -11.00 4.63 -8.89
CA ILE A 25 -10.55 3.25 -8.62
C ILE A 25 -10.58 3.01 -7.11
N PHE A 26 -10.14 3.99 -6.36
CA PHE A 26 -10.17 4.01 -4.90
C PHE A 26 -10.50 5.42 -4.43
N ASP A 27 -11.53 5.54 -3.58
CA ASP A 27 -11.97 6.82 -3.03
C ASP A 27 -11.25 7.09 -1.71
N ASP A 28 -10.42 8.13 -1.69
CA ASP A 28 -9.61 8.53 -0.53
C ASP A 28 -9.63 10.05 -0.32
N LEU A 29 -10.77 10.55 0.16
CA LEU A 29 -10.96 11.97 0.41
C LEU A 29 -9.92 12.53 1.40
N LEU A 30 -9.52 11.72 2.39
CA LEU A 30 -8.61 12.16 3.44
C LEU A 30 -7.20 12.40 2.92
N SER A 31 -6.76 11.71 1.87
CA SER A 31 -5.45 11.93 1.25
C SER A 31 -5.22 13.39 0.85
N THR A 32 -6.30 14.10 0.45
CA THR A 32 -6.23 15.52 0.07
C THR A 32 -5.98 16.45 1.26
N LYS A 33 -6.25 15.99 2.49
CA LYS A 33 -6.00 16.72 3.73
C LYS A 33 -4.62 16.45 4.33
N LEU A 34 -4.07 15.26 4.05
CA LEU A 34 -2.78 14.85 4.59
C LEU A 34 -1.59 15.40 3.79
N ILE A 35 -1.76 15.69 2.51
CA ILE A 35 -0.74 16.31 1.67
C ILE A 35 -0.86 17.83 1.73
N THR A 36 0.25 18.53 1.94
CA THR A 36 0.25 20.00 1.86
C THR A 36 0.20 20.45 0.40
N GLU A 37 -0.36 21.64 0.14
CA GLU A 37 -0.41 22.19 -1.21
C GLU A 37 0.98 22.35 -1.83
N LYS A 38 1.95 22.80 -1.02
CA LYS A 38 3.36 22.91 -1.45
C LYS A 38 3.95 21.57 -1.88
N GLU A 39 3.72 20.52 -1.14
CA GLU A 39 4.18 19.15 -1.49
C GLU A 39 3.50 18.67 -2.77
N TYR A 40 2.18 18.89 -2.87
CA TYR A 40 1.40 18.49 -4.04
C TYR A 40 1.92 19.15 -5.31
N GLU A 41 2.13 20.46 -5.29
CA GLU A 41 2.66 21.23 -6.42
C GLU A 41 4.09 20.82 -6.77
N MET A 42 4.97 20.69 -5.76
CA MET A 42 6.38 20.33 -5.95
C MET A 42 6.51 18.92 -6.56
N ILE A 43 5.78 17.95 -6.06
CA ILE A 43 5.82 16.58 -6.59
C ILE A 43 5.28 16.56 -8.01
N GLY A 44 4.14 17.22 -8.26
CA GLY A 44 3.56 17.31 -9.60
C GLY A 44 4.51 17.97 -10.62
N LEU A 45 5.17 19.04 -10.22
CA LEU A 45 6.15 19.72 -11.07
C LEU A 45 7.36 18.82 -11.39
N ASN A 46 7.96 18.18 -10.38
CA ASN A 46 9.10 17.28 -10.54
C ASN A 46 8.75 16.09 -11.45
N MET A 47 7.59 15.47 -11.22
CA MET A 47 7.12 14.36 -12.06
C MET A 47 6.91 14.80 -13.51
N SER A 48 6.25 15.93 -13.75
CA SER A 48 6.01 16.42 -15.13
C SER A 48 7.29 16.69 -15.89
N GLN A 49 8.35 17.17 -15.22
CA GLN A 49 9.67 17.37 -15.81
C GLN A 49 10.38 16.05 -16.13
N GLY A 50 10.08 14.99 -15.40
CA GLY A 50 10.64 13.66 -15.59
C GLY A 50 9.98 12.83 -16.70
N ILE A 51 9.04 13.36 -17.48
CA ILE A 51 8.26 12.59 -18.48
C ILE A 51 9.13 11.81 -19.47
N SER A 52 10.26 12.36 -19.88
CA SER A 52 11.15 11.71 -20.83
C SER A 52 11.76 10.40 -20.32
N PHE A 53 11.85 10.23 -18.99
CA PHE A 53 12.29 8.99 -18.35
C PHE A 53 11.21 7.90 -18.51
N PHE A 54 9.94 8.25 -18.37
CA PHE A 54 8.82 7.31 -18.46
C PHE A 54 8.40 7.07 -19.91
N ASN A 55 8.31 8.14 -20.69
CA ASN A 55 7.87 8.13 -22.08
C ASN A 55 8.73 9.09 -22.93
N PRO A 56 9.87 8.60 -23.49
CA PRO A 56 10.80 9.45 -24.28
C PRO A 56 10.19 10.09 -25.51
N THR A 57 9.08 9.56 -26.01
CA THR A 57 8.40 10.05 -27.24
C THR A 57 7.22 10.97 -26.93
N PHE A 58 6.97 11.25 -25.64
CA PHE A 58 5.85 12.10 -25.23
C PHE A 58 5.96 13.50 -25.82
N LYS A 59 4.83 14.00 -26.35
CA LYS A 59 4.69 15.34 -26.89
C LYS A 59 3.41 15.95 -26.33
N GLY A 60 3.53 16.78 -25.32
CA GLY A 60 2.38 17.41 -24.67
C GLY A 60 2.81 18.47 -23.68
N SER A 61 1.85 19.12 -23.05
CA SER A 61 2.08 20.07 -21.96
C SER A 61 2.59 19.38 -20.71
N LYS A 62 3.03 20.16 -19.70
CA LYS A 62 3.44 19.63 -18.40
C LYS A 62 2.26 18.97 -17.66
N GLU A 63 1.07 19.52 -17.81
CA GLU A 63 -0.16 19.00 -17.21
C GLU A 63 -0.51 17.64 -17.82
N GLU A 64 -0.43 17.50 -19.15
CA GLU A 64 -0.62 16.23 -19.84
C GLU A 64 0.46 15.21 -19.48
N ALA A 65 1.71 15.64 -19.31
CA ALA A 65 2.81 14.81 -18.87
C ALA A 65 2.57 14.26 -17.45
N LEU A 66 2.16 15.13 -16.52
CA LEU A 66 1.81 14.72 -15.16
C LEU A 66 0.65 13.73 -15.16
N LYS A 67 -0.42 14.06 -15.89
CA LYS A 67 -1.58 13.17 -16.04
C LYS A 67 -1.14 11.78 -16.54
N TRP A 68 -0.33 11.73 -17.58
CA TRP A 68 0.13 10.48 -18.16
C TRP A 68 0.95 9.65 -17.16
N ILE A 69 1.91 10.26 -16.45
CA ILE A 69 2.74 9.56 -15.45
C ILE A 69 1.87 9.01 -14.33
N VAL A 70 0.98 9.84 -13.78
CA VAL A 70 0.15 9.42 -12.66
C VAL A 70 -0.81 8.32 -13.11
N ASP A 71 -1.49 8.47 -14.23
CA ASP A 71 -2.51 7.53 -14.68
C ASP A 71 -1.92 6.18 -15.12
N HIS A 72 -0.81 6.17 -15.85
CA HIS A 72 -0.25 4.95 -16.44
C HIS A 72 0.84 4.29 -15.62
N GLN A 73 1.62 5.07 -14.85
CA GLN A 73 2.77 4.53 -14.14
C GLN A 73 2.51 4.30 -12.65
N LEU A 74 1.74 5.17 -11.98
CA LEU A 74 1.65 5.17 -10.53
C LEU A 74 0.29 4.73 -9.98
N SER A 75 -0.80 5.32 -10.50
CA SER A 75 -2.16 5.07 -10.01
C SER A 75 -2.56 3.60 -10.04
N PRO A 76 -2.28 2.83 -11.11
CA PRO A 76 -2.71 1.43 -11.17
C PRO A 76 -2.13 0.57 -10.04
N SER A 77 -0.91 0.84 -9.60
CA SER A 77 -0.29 0.11 -8.49
C SER A 77 -0.84 0.58 -7.13
N VAL A 78 -0.81 1.90 -6.89
CA VAL A 78 -1.16 2.49 -5.60
C VAL A 78 -2.65 2.31 -5.28
N LEU A 79 -3.53 2.58 -6.25
CA LEU A 79 -4.98 2.56 -6.00
C LEU A 79 -5.56 1.15 -5.95
N VAL A 80 -5.05 0.24 -6.78
CA VAL A 80 -5.52 -1.15 -6.81
C VAL A 80 -5.18 -1.88 -5.52
N ARG A 81 -3.95 -1.72 -4.98
CA ARG A 81 -3.61 -2.36 -3.70
C ARG A 81 -4.48 -1.85 -2.55
N SER A 82 -4.83 -0.54 -2.56
CA SER A 82 -5.73 0.03 -1.56
C SER A 82 -7.16 -0.49 -1.72
N ALA A 83 -7.67 -0.60 -2.95
CA ALA A 83 -9.00 -1.17 -3.23
C ALA A 83 -9.08 -2.65 -2.84
N PHE A 84 -8.05 -3.43 -3.14
CA PHE A 84 -7.94 -4.84 -2.76
C PHE A 84 -7.92 -5.02 -1.24
N CYS A 85 -7.13 -4.19 -0.53
CA CYS A 85 -7.07 -4.22 0.93
C CYS A 85 -8.41 -3.83 1.56
N LYS A 86 -9.06 -2.77 1.05
CA LYS A 86 -10.37 -2.33 1.52
C LYS A 86 -11.40 -3.46 1.46
N GLU A 87 -11.45 -4.20 0.36
CA GLU A 87 -12.38 -5.33 0.22
C GLU A 87 -12.14 -6.39 1.29
N ALA A 88 -10.88 -6.77 1.53
CA ALA A 88 -10.55 -7.75 2.57
C ALA A 88 -10.91 -7.24 3.99
N ILE A 89 -10.75 -5.94 4.25
CA ILE A 89 -11.15 -5.33 5.54
C ILE A 89 -12.68 -5.40 5.70
N GLU A 90 -13.45 -5.05 4.66
CA GLU A 90 -14.91 -5.12 4.71
C GLU A 90 -15.40 -6.56 4.96
N GLU A 91 -14.82 -7.56 4.30
CA GLU A 91 -15.14 -8.96 4.56
C GLU A 91 -14.84 -9.38 6.02
N MET A 92 -13.73 -8.93 6.58
CA MET A 92 -13.37 -9.24 7.95
C MET A 92 -14.24 -8.51 8.97
N LYS A 93 -14.65 -7.29 8.66
CA LYS A 93 -15.63 -6.54 9.46
C LYS A 93 -16.96 -7.29 9.54
N GLU A 94 -17.46 -7.84 8.43
CA GLU A 94 -18.68 -8.67 8.40
C GLU A 94 -18.54 -9.94 9.26
N LYS A 95 -17.33 -10.45 9.44
CA LYS A 95 -17.00 -11.59 10.34
C LYS A 95 -16.84 -11.18 11.81
N GLY A 96 -17.03 -9.91 12.14
CA GLY A 96 -16.89 -9.39 13.51
C GLY A 96 -15.45 -9.08 13.93
N CYS A 97 -14.54 -8.88 12.96
CA CYS A 97 -13.18 -8.41 13.25
C CYS A 97 -13.20 -7.02 13.88
N GLN A 98 -12.45 -6.83 14.96
CA GLN A 98 -12.42 -5.61 15.74
C GLN A 98 -11.08 -4.90 15.76
N GLN A 99 -10.05 -5.47 15.12
CA GLN A 99 -8.69 -4.92 15.12
C GLN A 99 -8.13 -4.87 13.70
N TYR A 100 -7.57 -3.71 13.33
CA TYR A 100 -6.85 -3.52 12.07
C TYR A 100 -5.41 -3.08 12.34
N LEU A 101 -4.44 -3.86 11.85
CA LEU A 101 -3.01 -3.61 11.98
C LEU A 101 -2.46 -3.15 10.62
N ASP A 102 -2.11 -1.89 10.49
CA ASP A 102 -1.55 -1.31 9.26
C ASP A 102 -0.03 -1.21 9.36
N PHE A 103 0.67 -2.21 8.84
CA PHE A 103 2.13 -2.32 8.87
C PHE A 103 2.79 -1.53 7.73
N ALA A 104 3.83 -0.76 8.05
CA ALA A 104 4.46 0.20 7.16
C ALA A 104 3.43 1.16 6.58
N SER A 105 2.59 1.70 7.46
CA SER A 105 1.40 2.48 7.12
C SER A 105 1.70 3.76 6.33
N GLY A 106 2.94 4.27 6.38
CA GLY A 106 3.34 5.46 5.65
C GLY A 106 2.38 6.61 5.90
N TYR A 107 1.87 7.19 4.81
CA TYR A 107 0.79 8.19 4.85
C TYR A 107 -0.54 7.61 4.36
N ASP A 108 -0.77 6.31 4.57
CA ASP A 108 -2.07 5.71 4.30
C ASP A 108 -3.15 6.36 5.16
N SER A 109 -4.34 6.50 4.61
CA SER A 109 -5.42 7.30 5.20
C SER A 109 -6.72 6.53 5.30
N PHE A 110 -6.85 5.41 4.60
CA PHE A 110 -8.13 4.69 4.60
C PHE A 110 -8.42 3.97 5.91
N ALA A 111 -7.41 3.69 6.72
CA ALA A 111 -7.55 3.19 8.08
C ALA A 111 -8.50 4.06 8.94
N TYR A 112 -8.49 5.37 8.72
CA TYR A 112 -9.33 6.34 9.44
C TYR A 112 -10.83 6.15 9.18
N TYR A 113 -11.21 5.54 8.05
CA TYR A 113 -12.60 5.22 7.75
C TYR A 113 -13.15 4.09 8.63
N TYR A 114 -12.27 3.34 9.29
CA TYR A 114 -12.62 2.19 10.12
C TYR A 114 -12.54 2.44 11.62
N GLN A 115 -11.97 3.56 12.07
CA GLN A 115 -11.73 3.86 13.48
C GLN A 115 -12.99 3.80 14.38
N ASN A 116 -14.17 4.05 13.83
CA ASN A 116 -15.44 3.96 14.57
C ASN A 116 -15.98 2.51 14.64
N GLN A 117 -15.33 1.56 14.00
CA GLN A 117 -15.77 0.18 13.87
C GLN A 117 -14.72 -0.83 14.32
N MET A 118 -13.45 -0.44 14.30
CA MET A 118 -12.30 -1.25 14.68
C MET A 118 -11.31 -0.41 15.46
N HIS A 119 -10.55 -1.03 16.34
CA HIS A 119 -9.33 -0.45 16.88
C HIS A 119 -8.23 -0.55 15.81
N VAL A 120 -7.71 0.59 15.38
CA VAL A 120 -6.71 0.68 14.33
C VAL A 120 -5.33 0.90 14.92
N PHE A 121 -4.34 0.11 14.47
CA PHE A 121 -2.95 0.26 14.83
C PHE A 121 -2.16 0.72 13.60
N GLU A 122 -1.72 1.96 13.62
CA GLU A 122 -0.85 2.55 12.61
C GLU A 122 0.61 2.28 12.98
N ILE A 123 1.29 1.45 12.20
CA ILE A 123 2.60 0.89 12.54
C ILE A 123 3.63 1.30 11.50
N ASP A 124 4.61 2.10 11.91
CA ASP A 124 5.73 2.50 11.05
C ASP A 124 6.93 2.95 11.90
N LYS A 125 8.03 3.31 11.25
CA LYS A 125 9.18 3.93 11.90
C LYS A 125 8.79 5.22 12.60
N LYS A 126 9.53 5.56 13.65
CA LYS A 126 9.25 6.71 14.51
C LYS A 126 9.06 8.02 13.72
N GLU A 127 9.95 8.27 12.76
CA GLU A 127 9.96 9.50 11.98
C GLU A 127 8.68 9.63 11.12
N VAL A 128 8.21 8.53 10.56
CA VAL A 128 6.99 8.46 9.74
C VAL A 128 5.77 8.67 10.62
N ILE A 129 5.71 8.01 11.77
CA ILE A 129 4.61 8.15 12.73
C ILE A 129 4.51 9.59 13.27
N GLU A 130 5.64 10.22 13.61
CA GLU A 130 5.66 11.61 14.10
C GLU A 130 5.16 12.59 13.04
N ASP A 131 5.62 12.44 11.78
CA ASP A 131 5.14 13.27 10.67
C ASP A 131 3.66 13.01 10.35
N LYS A 132 3.22 11.74 10.33
CA LYS A 132 1.80 11.38 10.12
C LYS A 132 0.90 12.00 11.18
N ARG A 133 1.27 11.94 12.46
CA ARG A 133 0.53 12.61 13.54
C ARG A 133 0.40 14.11 13.32
N GLN A 134 1.47 14.76 12.87
CA GLN A 134 1.44 16.20 12.58
C GLN A 134 0.49 16.53 11.41
N ARG A 135 0.46 15.68 10.38
CA ARG A 135 -0.47 15.81 9.25
C ARG A 135 -1.93 15.61 9.65
N CYS A 136 -2.16 14.75 10.63
CA CYS A 136 -3.49 14.40 11.13
C CYS A 136 -4.00 15.31 12.26
N LYS A 137 -3.28 16.37 12.64
CA LYS A 137 -3.64 17.21 13.79
C LYS A 137 -5.06 17.81 13.74
N ASP A 138 -5.58 18.02 12.52
CA ASP A 138 -6.92 18.57 12.27
C ASP A 138 -7.93 17.47 11.85
N VAL A 139 -7.57 16.21 11.99
CA VAL A 139 -8.40 15.04 11.74
C VAL A 139 -8.87 14.49 13.07
N ASP A 140 -10.16 14.19 13.17
CA ASP A 140 -10.71 13.54 14.35
C ASP A 140 -10.21 12.11 14.45
N ILE A 141 -9.49 11.78 15.54
CA ILE A 141 -8.87 10.49 15.78
C ILE A 141 -9.34 9.98 17.13
N GLU A 142 -10.25 9.01 17.11
CA GLU A 142 -10.81 8.44 18.33
C GLU A 142 -10.21 7.07 18.71
N ASN A 143 -10.02 6.20 17.73
CA ASN A 143 -9.70 4.78 17.98
C ASN A 143 -8.50 4.29 17.14
N ILE A 144 -7.50 5.15 16.99
CA ILE A 144 -6.25 4.87 16.27
C ILE A 144 -5.07 4.96 17.23
N GLN A 145 -4.34 3.86 17.38
CA GLN A 145 -3.09 3.81 18.12
C GLN A 145 -1.90 3.87 17.16
N PHE A 146 -1.05 4.88 17.34
CA PHE A 146 0.18 5.03 16.58
C PHE A 146 1.33 4.32 17.28
N LEU A 147 1.91 3.33 16.63
CA LEU A 147 3.02 2.52 17.14
C LEU A 147 4.29 2.79 16.34
N SER A 148 5.28 3.35 17.01
CA SER A 148 6.62 3.55 16.44
C SER A 148 7.39 2.23 16.50
N ILE A 149 7.38 1.47 15.40
CA ILE A 149 8.00 0.15 15.30
C ILE A 149 8.91 0.11 14.07
N ASP A 150 10.18 -0.23 14.28
CA ASP A 150 11.08 -0.59 13.19
C ASP A 150 10.99 -2.10 12.95
N LEU A 151 10.32 -2.48 11.86
CA LEU A 151 10.07 -3.88 11.48
C LEU A 151 11.33 -4.65 11.11
N SER A 152 12.48 -3.98 10.93
CA SER A 152 13.78 -4.63 10.72
C SER A 152 14.39 -5.19 12.01
N GLN A 153 13.95 -4.72 13.18
CA GLN A 153 14.45 -5.17 14.48
C GLN A 153 13.87 -6.52 14.85
N GLU A 154 14.69 -7.38 15.49
CA GLU A 154 14.26 -8.74 15.87
C GLU A 154 13.09 -8.78 16.86
N ASN A 155 13.00 -7.80 17.72
CA ASN A 155 12.03 -7.72 18.81
C ASN A 155 10.85 -6.78 18.52
N TRP A 156 10.64 -6.39 17.26
CA TRP A 156 9.58 -5.47 16.86
C TRP A 156 8.19 -5.89 17.38
N ILE A 157 7.93 -7.19 17.43
CA ILE A 157 6.65 -7.75 17.89
C ILE A 157 6.35 -7.41 19.35
N ASN A 158 7.37 -7.23 20.19
CA ASN A 158 7.16 -6.91 21.60
C ASN A 158 6.46 -5.57 21.81
N THR A 159 6.73 -4.58 20.94
CA THR A 159 6.05 -3.28 21.00
C THR A 159 4.57 -3.41 20.66
N LEU A 160 4.23 -4.25 19.68
CA LEU A 160 2.84 -4.56 19.37
C LEU A 160 2.15 -5.24 20.55
N LEU A 161 2.79 -6.25 21.15
CA LEU A 161 2.22 -6.99 22.31
C LEU A 161 2.13 -6.16 23.60
N GLN A 162 2.86 -5.08 23.71
CA GLN A 162 2.78 -4.11 24.81
C GLN A 162 1.75 -2.99 24.57
N SER A 163 1.15 -2.95 23.37
CA SER A 163 0.09 -2.01 23.02
C SER A 163 -1.29 -2.54 23.45
N ASP A 164 -2.35 -1.90 22.97
CA ASP A 164 -3.73 -2.33 23.21
C ASP A 164 -4.17 -3.52 22.34
N TYR A 165 -3.25 -4.10 21.54
CA TYR A 165 -3.53 -5.27 20.70
C TYR A 165 -3.92 -6.49 21.56
N GLN A 166 -5.02 -7.14 21.17
CA GLN A 166 -5.58 -8.31 21.84
C GLN A 166 -5.38 -9.57 20.99
N GLU A 167 -4.55 -10.51 21.48
CA GLU A 167 -4.22 -11.75 20.76
C GLU A 167 -5.40 -12.73 20.66
N ASP A 168 -6.41 -12.58 21.50
CA ASP A 168 -7.63 -13.40 21.55
C ASP A 168 -8.79 -12.84 20.71
N GLN A 169 -8.56 -11.79 19.95
CA GLN A 169 -9.53 -11.19 19.05
C GLN A 169 -9.11 -11.35 17.59
N LEU A 170 -10.11 -11.47 16.70
CA LEU A 170 -9.87 -11.47 15.26
C LEU A 170 -9.25 -10.14 14.82
N SER A 171 -8.22 -10.24 14.00
CA SER A 171 -7.58 -9.09 13.40
C SER A 171 -7.45 -9.24 11.89
N ILE A 172 -7.44 -8.10 11.20
CA ILE A 172 -6.94 -8.00 9.84
C ILE A 172 -5.68 -7.17 9.84
N SER A 173 -4.68 -7.59 9.08
CA SER A 173 -3.42 -6.87 8.92
C SER A 173 -3.21 -6.49 7.47
N SER A 174 -2.57 -5.35 7.20
CA SER A 174 -2.09 -4.97 5.88
C SER A 174 -0.57 -4.77 5.88
N MET A 175 0.07 -5.16 4.77
CA MET A 175 1.48 -4.93 4.47
C MET A 175 1.61 -4.47 3.01
N LEU A 176 1.09 -3.27 2.71
CA LEU A 176 1.04 -2.75 1.35
C LEU A 176 2.33 -2.05 0.96
N GLY A 177 2.93 -2.46 -0.17
CA GLY A 177 4.18 -1.89 -0.66
C GLY A 177 5.40 -2.21 0.20
N LEU A 178 5.33 -3.17 1.15
CA LEU A 178 6.42 -3.50 2.07
C LEU A 178 7.30 -4.65 1.58
N SER A 179 6.70 -5.71 1.03
CA SER A 179 7.40 -6.96 0.65
C SER A 179 8.54 -6.76 -0.36
N TYR A 180 8.52 -5.68 -1.10
CA TYR A 180 9.51 -5.27 -2.10
C TYR A 180 10.88 -4.95 -1.47
N TYR A 181 10.87 -4.39 -0.27
CA TYR A 181 12.04 -3.85 0.44
C TYR A 181 12.65 -4.81 1.45
N LEU A 182 12.05 -5.99 1.59
CA LEU A 182 12.53 -7.07 2.44
C LEU A 182 13.16 -8.17 1.58
N THR A 183 14.23 -8.78 2.08
CA THR A 183 14.68 -10.06 1.53
C THR A 183 13.63 -11.14 1.80
N LYS A 184 13.67 -12.25 1.07
CA LYS A 184 12.75 -13.38 1.30
C LYS A 184 12.82 -13.91 2.74
N ASP A 185 14.01 -13.93 3.33
CA ASP A 185 14.23 -14.38 4.71
C ASP A 185 13.68 -13.38 5.73
N GLU A 186 13.89 -12.07 5.52
CA GLU A 186 13.31 -11.01 6.38
C GLU A 186 11.79 -11.07 6.34
N PHE A 187 11.19 -11.16 5.15
CA PHE A 187 9.74 -11.28 4.99
C PHE A 187 9.18 -12.53 5.67
N LYS A 188 9.81 -13.69 5.44
CA LYS A 188 9.46 -14.94 6.11
C LYS A 188 9.56 -14.83 7.64
N LYS A 189 10.65 -14.25 8.16
CA LYS A 189 10.85 -14.05 9.60
C LYS A 189 9.74 -13.19 10.20
N MET A 190 9.39 -12.08 9.53
CA MET A 190 8.32 -11.19 9.93
C MET A 190 6.97 -11.90 9.95
N LEU A 191 6.60 -12.60 8.88
CA LEU A 191 5.36 -13.38 8.81
C LEU A 191 5.29 -14.46 9.89
N LYS A 192 6.39 -15.15 10.14
CA LYS A 192 6.47 -16.19 11.18
C LYS A 192 6.33 -15.62 12.59
N GLN A 193 6.86 -14.43 12.84
CA GLN A 193 6.68 -13.74 14.13
C GLN A 193 5.22 -13.31 14.29
N LEU A 194 4.65 -12.62 13.32
CA LEU A 194 3.26 -12.15 13.37
C LEU A 194 2.28 -13.32 13.54
N SER A 195 2.41 -14.38 12.73
CA SER A 195 1.47 -15.50 12.75
C SER A 195 1.37 -16.22 14.07
N LYS A 196 2.36 -16.12 14.97
CA LYS A 196 2.29 -16.72 16.32
C LYS A 196 1.27 -16.04 17.22
N TYR A 197 1.02 -14.76 16.97
CA TYR A 197 0.18 -13.91 17.83
C TYR A 197 -1.15 -13.52 17.14
N LEU A 198 -1.39 -14.02 15.96
CA LEU A 198 -2.70 -13.89 15.30
C LEU A 198 -3.66 -14.98 15.79
N LEU A 199 -4.86 -14.60 16.17
CA LEU A 199 -5.94 -15.56 16.43
C LEU A 199 -6.27 -16.32 15.12
N LYS A 200 -6.60 -17.60 15.25
CA LYS A 200 -7.06 -18.40 14.10
C LYS A 200 -8.28 -17.77 13.43
N GLY A 201 -8.22 -17.61 12.11
CA GLY A 201 -9.22 -16.89 11.31
C GLY A 201 -8.87 -15.42 11.07
N SER A 202 -7.82 -14.89 11.72
CA SER A 202 -7.28 -13.56 11.38
C SER A 202 -6.63 -13.59 10.00
N ARG A 203 -6.63 -12.44 9.30
CA ARG A 203 -6.12 -12.32 7.94
C ARG A 203 -4.99 -11.30 7.81
N LEU A 204 -4.16 -11.52 6.80
CA LEU A 204 -3.15 -10.59 6.34
C LEU A 204 -3.30 -10.34 4.85
N VAL A 205 -3.31 -9.05 4.47
CA VAL A 205 -3.35 -8.58 3.08
C VAL A 205 -2.00 -7.98 2.72
N PHE A 206 -1.47 -8.35 1.56
CA PHE A 206 -0.24 -7.76 1.05
C PHE A 206 -0.16 -7.83 -0.46
N ASP A 207 0.63 -6.95 -1.05
CA ASP A 207 1.07 -7.02 -2.43
C ASP A 207 2.55 -7.43 -2.49
N TYR A 208 2.95 -8.06 -3.59
CA TYR A 208 4.32 -8.52 -3.73
C TYR A 208 4.80 -8.48 -5.19
N PRO A 209 6.12 -8.22 -5.42
CA PRO A 209 6.68 -8.26 -6.75
C PRO A 209 6.86 -9.71 -7.22
N SER A 210 6.27 -10.02 -8.36
CA SER A 210 6.44 -11.33 -9.00
C SER A 210 7.74 -11.38 -9.81
N ILE A 211 8.17 -12.61 -10.16
CA ILE A 211 9.31 -12.80 -11.06
C ILE A 211 9.01 -12.39 -12.51
N GLN A 212 7.75 -12.09 -12.85
CA GLN A 212 7.39 -11.57 -14.16
C GLN A 212 7.83 -10.11 -14.26
N GLU A 213 8.57 -9.80 -15.32
CA GLU A 213 9.06 -8.45 -15.57
C GLU A 213 8.24 -7.77 -16.64
N SER A 214 7.90 -6.51 -16.40
CA SER A 214 7.34 -5.59 -17.39
C SER A 214 8.20 -4.33 -17.49
N LYS A 215 7.91 -3.49 -18.48
CA LYS A 215 8.57 -2.18 -18.59
C LYS A 215 8.26 -1.31 -17.37
N GLU A 216 7.02 -1.33 -16.92
CA GLU A 216 6.53 -0.56 -15.77
C GLU A 216 7.22 -0.98 -14.47
N THR A 217 7.38 -2.29 -14.22
CA THR A 217 8.08 -2.78 -13.02
C THR A 217 9.56 -2.42 -13.01
N LYS A 218 10.23 -2.46 -14.16
CA LYS A 218 11.63 -2.01 -14.28
C LYS A 218 11.78 -0.52 -13.96
N ILE A 219 10.86 0.32 -14.45
CA ILE A 219 10.85 1.75 -14.14
C ILE A 219 10.64 1.95 -12.62
N ASN A 220 9.71 1.26 -11.99
CA ASN A 220 9.47 1.35 -10.55
C ASN A 220 10.69 0.90 -9.72
N GLU A 221 11.41 -0.15 -10.15
CA GLU A 221 12.67 -0.57 -9.53
C GLU A 221 13.76 0.50 -9.61
N MET A 222 13.87 1.18 -10.76
CA MET A 222 14.83 2.27 -10.94
C MET A 222 14.49 3.46 -10.04
N LEU A 223 13.22 3.85 -9.97
CA LEU A 223 12.75 4.93 -9.08
C LEU A 223 12.99 4.61 -7.61
N ALA A 224 12.69 3.40 -7.17
CA ALA A 224 12.96 2.94 -5.80
C ALA A 224 14.46 3.00 -5.48
N LYS A 225 15.31 2.61 -6.43
CA LYS A 225 16.78 2.69 -6.27
C LYS A 225 17.28 4.13 -6.16
N GLU A 226 16.72 5.06 -6.94
CA GLU A 226 17.06 6.49 -6.85
C GLU A 226 16.62 7.13 -5.53
N ALA A 227 15.58 6.56 -4.90
CA ALA A 227 15.10 6.97 -3.57
C ALA A 227 15.84 6.26 -2.41
N ASP A 228 16.97 5.57 -2.66
CA ASP A 228 17.69 4.72 -1.71
C ASP A 228 16.84 3.57 -1.10
N GLU A 229 15.73 3.24 -1.73
CA GLU A 229 14.81 2.16 -1.34
C GLU A 229 14.86 1.00 -2.36
N SER A 230 16.03 0.38 -2.54
CA SER A 230 16.19 -0.69 -3.52
C SER A 230 15.29 -1.89 -3.21
N MET A 231 14.60 -2.39 -4.23
CA MET A 231 13.84 -3.65 -4.14
C MET A 231 14.78 -4.83 -3.94
N LYS A 232 14.51 -5.67 -2.93
CA LYS A 232 15.40 -6.76 -2.50
C LYS A 232 14.96 -8.15 -2.94
N ALA A 233 13.68 -8.35 -3.22
CA ALA A 233 13.15 -9.67 -3.55
C ALA A 233 12.09 -9.62 -4.65
N LYS A 234 12.00 -10.72 -5.41
CA LYS A 234 10.90 -11.08 -6.30
C LYS A 234 10.51 -12.53 -6.01
N TYR A 235 9.24 -12.84 -6.14
CA TYR A 235 8.70 -14.15 -5.77
C TYR A 235 8.03 -14.83 -6.95
N SER A 236 8.33 -16.10 -7.15
CA SER A 236 7.39 -16.98 -7.85
C SER A 236 6.24 -17.34 -6.92
N PHE A 237 5.08 -17.67 -7.48
CA PHE A 237 3.94 -18.10 -6.66
C PHE A 237 4.26 -19.35 -5.82
N ALA A 238 5.04 -20.29 -6.37
CA ALA A 238 5.46 -21.49 -5.66
C ALA A 238 6.33 -21.18 -4.43
N GLU A 239 7.32 -20.29 -4.57
CA GLU A 239 8.16 -19.84 -3.46
C GLU A 239 7.35 -19.13 -2.39
N LEU A 240 6.45 -18.22 -2.79
CA LEU A 240 5.58 -17.52 -1.84
C LEU A 240 4.72 -18.50 -1.06
N LYS A 241 4.08 -19.45 -1.75
CA LYS A 241 3.26 -20.49 -1.13
C LYS A 241 4.04 -21.32 -0.10
N GLU A 242 5.28 -21.66 -0.42
CA GLU A 242 6.16 -22.40 0.50
C GLU A 242 6.49 -21.56 1.75
N ILE A 243 6.83 -20.28 1.57
CA ILE A 243 7.08 -19.34 2.68
C ILE A 243 5.86 -19.25 3.59
N LEU A 244 4.68 -19.06 3.02
CA LEU A 244 3.42 -18.94 3.77
C LEU A 244 3.07 -20.22 4.54
N ASN A 245 3.22 -21.38 3.91
CA ASN A 245 3.02 -22.69 4.56
C ASN A 245 3.93 -22.85 5.79
N GLN A 246 5.20 -22.47 5.68
CA GLN A 246 6.16 -22.52 6.79
C GLN A 246 5.84 -21.51 7.91
N CYS A 247 5.02 -20.51 7.62
CA CYS A 247 4.50 -19.54 8.58
C CYS A 247 3.10 -19.91 9.11
N HIS A 248 2.55 -21.08 8.74
CA HIS A 248 1.19 -21.51 9.08
C HIS A 248 0.11 -20.51 8.61
N LEU A 249 0.30 -19.95 7.42
CA LEU A 249 -0.63 -19.06 6.75
C LEU A 249 -1.16 -19.73 5.47
N THR A 250 -2.47 -19.68 5.28
CA THR A 250 -3.16 -20.29 4.14
C THR A 250 -3.60 -19.19 3.17
N ILE A 251 -3.27 -19.33 1.88
CA ILE A 251 -3.76 -18.41 0.85
C ILE A 251 -5.25 -18.63 0.67
N ILE A 252 -6.05 -17.57 0.84
CA ILE A 252 -7.50 -17.59 0.61
C ILE A 252 -7.90 -16.78 -0.63
N GLN A 253 -7.08 -15.81 -1.02
CA GLN A 253 -7.25 -15.07 -2.26
C GLN A 253 -5.88 -14.72 -2.85
N HIS A 254 -5.75 -14.87 -4.16
CA HIS A 254 -4.55 -14.51 -4.91
C HIS A 254 -4.94 -13.93 -6.26
N GLU A 255 -4.49 -12.70 -6.51
CA GLU A 255 -4.83 -11.96 -7.72
C GLU A 255 -3.57 -11.52 -8.47
N ASN A 256 -3.67 -11.49 -9.79
CA ASN A 256 -2.64 -10.96 -10.68
C ASN A 256 -3.11 -9.66 -11.36
N HIS A 257 -2.28 -9.07 -12.19
CA HIS A 257 -2.58 -7.83 -12.89
C HIS A 257 -3.86 -7.89 -13.75
N GLN A 258 -4.20 -9.05 -14.33
CA GLN A 258 -5.39 -9.20 -15.18
C GLN A 258 -6.65 -9.18 -14.33
N THR A 259 -6.71 -10.03 -13.30
CA THR A 259 -7.88 -10.14 -12.43
C THR A 259 -8.16 -8.83 -11.68
N VAL A 260 -7.14 -8.14 -11.16
CA VAL A 260 -7.36 -6.85 -10.49
C VAL A 260 -7.70 -5.72 -11.48
N THR A 261 -7.22 -5.78 -12.72
CA THR A 261 -7.62 -4.82 -13.76
C THR A 261 -9.11 -4.98 -14.07
N GLU A 262 -9.56 -6.21 -14.26
CA GLU A 262 -10.98 -6.49 -14.49
C GLU A 262 -11.85 -6.06 -13.31
N LYS A 263 -11.40 -6.34 -12.10
CA LYS A 263 -12.17 -6.12 -10.88
C LYS A 263 -12.25 -4.66 -10.45
N TYR A 264 -11.13 -3.94 -10.46
CA TYR A 264 -11.03 -2.61 -9.86
C TYR A 264 -10.89 -1.47 -10.87
N ILE A 265 -10.42 -1.75 -12.11
CA ILE A 265 -10.14 -0.70 -13.11
C ILE A 265 -11.20 -0.69 -14.21
N SER A 266 -11.99 -1.73 -14.40
CA SER A 266 -12.93 -1.83 -15.53
C SER A 266 -13.92 -0.66 -15.60
N ASN A 267 -14.55 -0.28 -14.50
CA ASN A 267 -15.48 0.85 -14.46
C ASN A 267 -14.78 2.19 -14.80
N TYR A 268 -13.56 2.37 -14.32
CA TYR A 268 -12.73 3.50 -14.67
C TYR A 268 -12.47 3.53 -16.19
N ASN A 269 -12.07 2.42 -16.78
CA ASN A 269 -11.78 2.30 -18.19
C ASN A 269 -13.03 2.45 -19.09
N VAL A 270 -14.20 2.06 -18.63
CA VAL A 270 -15.47 2.32 -19.35
C VAL A 270 -15.72 3.82 -19.47
N TYR A 271 -15.44 4.58 -18.41
CA TYR A 271 -15.62 6.03 -18.42
C TYR A 271 -14.51 6.75 -19.18
N TYR A 272 -13.24 6.37 -18.94
CA TYR A 272 -12.06 6.93 -19.59
C TYR A 272 -11.60 6.07 -20.80
N LYS A 273 -12.53 5.72 -21.68
CA LYS A 273 -12.34 4.74 -22.77
C LYS A 273 -11.23 5.12 -23.78
N ASP A 274 -10.95 6.41 -23.92
CA ASP A 274 -9.95 6.93 -24.87
C ASP A 274 -8.51 6.85 -24.31
N ASP A 275 -8.36 6.59 -23.01
CA ASP A 275 -7.08 6.50 -22.32
C ASP A 275 -7.12 5.41 -21.22
N PRO A 276 -7.37 4.13 -21.58
CA PRO A 276 -7.53 3.05 -20.61
C PRO A 276 -6.20 2.70 -19.95
N ILE A 277 -6.27 2.28 -18.69
CA ILE A 277 -5.12 1.88 -17.88
C ILE A 277 -5.24 0.43 -17.43
N LYS A 278 -4.12 -0.16 -16.99
CA LYS A 278 -4.06 -1.53 -16.48
C LYS A 278 -3.15 -1.62 -15.25
N ALA A 279 -3.39 -2.57 -14.38
CA ALA A 279 -2.50 -2.88 -13.28
C ALA A 279 -1.14 -3.40 -13.81
N PRO A 280 -0.01 -3.15 -13.10
CA PRO A 280 1.33 -3.54 -13.53
C PRO A 280 1.52 -5.06 -13.50
N GLU A 281 2.05 -5.64 -14.58
CA GLU A 281 2.20 -7.09 -14.78
C GLU A 281 3.10 -7.78 -13.74
N GLY A 282 4.03 -7.07 -13.16
CA GLY A 282 4.97 -7.62 -12.17
C GLY A 282 4.50 -7.55 -10.72
N VAL A 283 3.23 -7.23 -10.46
CA VAL A 283 2.67 -7.14 -9.10
C VAL A 283 1.54 -8.15 -8.92
N CYS A 284 1.57 -8.85 -7.81
CA CYS A 284 0.49 -9.73 -7.37
C CYS A 284 -0.02 -9.32 -5.98
N TYR A 285 -1.24 -9.72 -5.67
CA TYR A 285 -1.97 -9.36 -4.46
C TYR A 285 -2.43 -10.64 -3.75
N CYS A 286 -2.32 -10.67 -2.44
CA CYS A 286 -2.60 -11.87 -1.67
C CYS A 286 -3.33 -11.56 -0.37
N VAL A 287 -4.34 -12.38 -0.06
CA VAL A 287 -4.94 -12.46 1.27
C VAL A 287 -4.65 -13.85 1.82
N VAL A 288 -4.10 -13.88 3.02
CA VAL A 288 -3.82 -15.13 3.74
C VAL A 288 -4.56 -15.16 5.07
N GLU A 289 -4.90 -16.34 5.54
CA GLU A 289 -5.59 -16.59 6.80
C GLU A 289 -4.74 -17.48 7.72
N LYS A 290 -4.75 -17.15 9.01
CA LYS A 290 -4.12 -17.92 10.08
C LYS A 290 -4.91 -19.18 10.42
#